data_74b93662a19d3fa825ae316efe0414f5
#
_entry.id   74b93662a19d3fa825ae316efe0414f5
#
_cell.length_a   1.000
_cell.length_b   1.000
_cell.length_c   1.000
_cell.angle_alpha   90.00
_cell.angle_beta   90.00
_cell.angle_gamma   90.00
#
_symmetry.space_group_name_H-M   'P 1'
#
loop_
_entity.id
_entity.type
_entity.pdbx_description
1 polymer ?
#
loop_
_entity_poly.entity_id
_entity_poly.type
_entity_poly.pdbx_seq_one_letter_code
_entity_poly.pdbx_strand_id
1 'polypeptide(L)'
;MQTTRLTAVAICLAALSAAGLTAQTQETQTTTKTKIEIKGGKNVTVIGCLERQANGDYVLAEVRDNRRLEYTRYALVTSQDLSRHVGERVEIKGKAVTNGDGKVSVESRTKTEVENAPDQESKTKSEGTSGAFDLPVLGVRSMKTLSSSCP
;
A
#
# COMPACT_ATOMS: atom_id res chain seq x y z
N MET A 1 -15.02 -40.21 65.16
CA MET A 1 -13.80 -40.99 65.59
C MET A 1 -12.68 -40.63 64.62
N GLN A 2 -11.63 -40.09 65.23
CA GLN A 2 -10.23 -40.14 64.78
C GLN A 2 -9.87 -39.32 63.55
N THR A 3 -8.82 -38.62 63.51
CA THR A 3 -7.83 -38.04 64.39
C THR A 3 -6.90 -37.22 63.54
N THR A 4 -6.70 -36.03 63.96
CA THR A 4 -5.52 -35.15 63.86
C THR A 4 -4.26 -35.77 63.25
N ARG A 5 -3.66 -35.08 62.27
CA ARG A 5 -2.21 -34.84 62.24
C ARG A 5 -1.84 -33.56 61.54
N LEU A 6 -1.37 -32.62 62.32
CA LEU A 6 -0.54 -31.48 61.88
C LEU A 6 0.79 -32.00 61.33
N THR A 7 1.22 -31.48 60.23
CA THR A 7 2.63 -31.41 59.88
C THR A 7 2.92 -30.04 59.29
N ALA A 8 3.67 -29.32 60.07
CA ALA A 8 4.30 -28.06 59.66
C ALA A 8 5.37 -28.36 58.60
N VAL A 9 5.36 -27.63 57.51
CA VAL A 9 6.48 -27.61 56.55
C VAL A 9 6.83 -26.17 56.22
N ALA A 10 8.06 -25.92 56.43
CA ALA A 10 8.88 -24.73 56.37
C ALA A 10 8.61 -23.76 55.24
N ILE A 11 8.65 -22.49 55.62
CA ILE A 11 8.73 -21.31 54.76
C ILE A 11 10.13 -21.28 54.15
N CYS A 12 10.25 -21.53 52.86
CA CYS A 12 11.39 -21.10 52.05
C CYS A 12 11.04 -19.80 51.36
N LEU A 13 11.49 -18.68 51.89
CA LEU A 13 11.55 -17.40 51.19
C LEU A 13 12.61 -17.52 50.05
N ALA A 14 12.17 -17.77 48.87
CA ALA A 14 12.97 -17.53 47.68
C ALA A 14 12.72 -16.07 47.21
N ALA A 15 13.69 -15.21 47.47
CA ALA A 15 13.74 -13.87 46.91
C ALA A 15 13.96 -14.00 45.39
N LEU A 16 12.88 -13.91 44.60
CA LEU A 16 12.99 -13.70 43.16
C LEU A 16 13.38 -12.24 42.93
N SER A 17 14.66 -12.05 42.63
CA SER A 17 15.17 -10.81 42.01
C SER A 17 14.50 -10.66 40.66
N ALA A 18 13.51 -9.79 40.57
CA ALA A 18 12.96 -9.35 39.32
C ALA A 18 14.02 -8.49 38.59
N ALA A 19 14.84 -9.13 37.77
CA ALA A 19 15.63 -8.44 36.77
C ALA A 19 14.64 -7.84 35.78
N GLY A 20 14.38 -6.54 35.90
CA GLY A 20 13.58 -5.79 34.98
C GLY A 20 14.25 -5.81 33.60
N LEU A 21 13.73 -6.63 32.70
CA LEU A 21 14.00 -6.54 31.28
C LEU A 21 13.32 -5.23 30.78
N THR A 22 14.07 -4.13 30.82
CA THR A 22 13.70 -2.94 30.08
C THR A 22 13.79 -3.30 28.60
N ALA A 23 12.66 -3.65 28.00
CA ALA A 23 12.55 -3.74 26.55
C ALA A 23 12.85 -2.33 26.00
N GLN A 24 14.06 -2.13 25.49
CA GLN A 24 14.39 -0.93 24.73
C GLN A 24 13.56 -0.99 23.46
N THR A 25 12.57 -0.12 23.37
CA THR A 25 11.80 0.09 22.14
C THR A 25 12.75 0.77 21.15
N GLN A 26 13.32 -0.01 20.26
CA GLN A 26 14.19 0.48 19.22
C GLN A 26 13.32 1.21 18.19
N GLU A 27 13.49 2.51 18.09
CA GLU A 27 12.72 3.33 17.14
C GLU A 27 13.29 3.10 15.74
N THR A 28 12.45 2.55 14.86
CA THR A 28 12.79 2.29 13.46
C THR A 28 12.01 3.25 12.59
N GLN A 29 12.70 4.09 11.87
CA GLN A 29 12.10 4.98 10.88
C GLN A 29 12.30 4.43 9.48
N THR A 30 11.20 4.21 8.76
CA THR A 30 11.23 3.74 7.38
C THR A 30 10.66 4.80 6.46
N THR A 31 11.44 5.26 5.51
CA THR A 31 11.03 6.22 4.49
C THR A 31 11.05 5.54 3.12
N THR A 32 9.91 5.51 2.45
CA THR A 32 9.80 4.98 1.09
C THR A 32 9.51 6.11 0.11
N LYS A 33 10.35 6.21 -0.93
CA LYS A 33 10.16 7.13 -2.06
C LYS A 33 9.89 6.33 -3.31
N THR A 34 8.73 6.54 -3.93
CA THR A 34 8.35 5.87 -5.17
C THR A 34 8.35 6.87 -6.31
N LYS A 35 9.13 6.58 -7.35
CA LYS A 35 9.13 7.33 -8.62
C LYS A 35 8.46 6.49 -9.68
N ILE A 36 7.46 7.06 -10.33
CA ILE A 36 6.73 6.45 -11.42
C ILE A 36 7.03 7.22 -12.69
N GLU A 37 7.48 6.51 -13.71
CA GLU A 37 7.74 7.07 -15.03
C GLU A 37 6.94 6.31 -16.08
N ILE A 38 6.13 7.05 -16.85
CA ILE A 38 5.35 6.48 -17.94
C ILE A 38 5.83 7.08 -19.26
N LYS A 39 6.44 6.23 -20.09
CA LYS A 39 6.88 6.58 -21.44
C LYS A 39 5.82 6.14 -22.45
N GLY A 40 5.52 6.97 -23.43
CA GLY A 40 4.42 6.74 -24.36
C GLY A 40 3.06 7.08 -23.73
N GLY A 41 1.99 6.56 -24.30
CA GLY A 41 0.61 6.78 -23.84
C GLY A 41 0.06 8.17 -24.10
N LYS A 42 -1.21 8.38 -23.75
CA LYS A 42 -1.96 9.61 -24.00
C LYS A 42 -2.39 10.26 -22.69
N ASN A 43 -2.36 11.61 -22.66
CA ASN A 43 -2.97 12.34 -21.54
C ASN A 43 -4.48 12.19 -21.61
N VAL A 44 -5.07 11.79 -20.49
CA VAL A 44 -6.50 11.57 -20.37
C VAL A 44 -7.05 12.20 -19.09
N THR A 45 -8.34 12.53 -19.14
CA THR A 45 -9.13 12.81 -17.94
C THR A 45 -10.29 11.83 -17.96
N VAL A 46 -10.38 11.01 -16.93
CA VAL A 46 -11.36 9.94 -16.81
C VAL A 46 -12.09 10.03 -15.48
N ILE A 47 -13.36 9.64 -15.50
CA ILE A 47 -14.20 9.60 -14.30
C ILE A 47 -14.64 8.16 -14.11
N GLY A 48 -14.53 7.66 -12.89
CA GLY A 48 -14.92 6.30 -12.54
C GLY A 48 -14.97 6.09 -11.04
N CYS A 49 -15.21 4.85 -10.65
CA CYS A 49 -15.21 4.40 -9.27
C CYS A 49 -13.86 3.85 -8.88
N LEU A 50 -13.33 4.30 -7.76
CA LEU A 50 -12.07 3.78 -7.24
C LEU A 50 -12.31 2.50 -6.45
N GLU A 51 -11.71 1.41 -6.92
CA GLU A 51 -11.76 0.10 -6.29
C GLU A 51 -10.36 -0.34 -5.85
N ARG A 52 -10.31 -1.14 -4.79
CA ARG A 52 -9.09 -1.85 -4.38
C ARG A 52 -9.26 -3.33 -4.64
N GLN A 53 -8.30 -3.94 -5.33
CA GLN A 53 -8.29 -5.38 -5.60
C GLN A 53 -7.73 -6.18 -4.41
N ALA A 54 -7.96 -7.49 -4.42
CA ALA A 54 -7.48 -8.40 -3.37
C ALA A 54 -5.95 -8.43 -3.24
N ASN A 55 -5.22 -8.17 -4.33
CA ASN A 55 -3.76 -8.07 -4.36
C ASN A 55 -3.23 -6.71 -3.82
N GLY A 56 -4.13 -5.79 -3.45
CA GLY A 56 -3.81 -4.46 -2.93
C GLY A 56 -3.73 -3.36 -3.99
N ASP A 57 -3.79 -3.70 -5.27
CA ASP A 57 -3.76 -2.74 -6.37
C ASP A 57 -5.06 -1.93 -6.47
N TYR A 58 -4.96 -0.72 -7.02
CA TYR A 58 -6.10 0.14 -7.26
C TYR A 58 -6.53 0.07 -8.72
N VAL A 59 -7.83 0.05 -8.92
CA VAL A 59 -8.47 0.06 -10.24
C VAL A 59 -9.50 1.17 -10.28
N LEU A 60 -9.54 1.91 -11.38
CA LEU A 60 -10.65 2.79 -11.70
C LEU A 60 -11.63 2.00 -12.56
N ALA A 61 -12.79 1.71 -12.00
CA ALA A 61 -13.86 0.97 -12.66
C ALA A 61 -14.95 1.92 -13.20
N GLU A 62 -15.83 1.38 -14.06
CA GLU A 62 -16.98 2.10 -14.62
C GLU A 62 -16.61 3.40 -15.32
N VAL A 63 -15.44 3.46 -15.94
CA VAL A 63 -15.01 4.64 -16.67
C VAL A 63 -15.87 4.81 -17.90
N ARG A 64 -16.60 5.92 -17.95
CA ARG A 64 -17.29 6.36 -19.15
C ARG A 64 -16.34 7.24 -19.97
N ASP A 65 -15.93 6.75 -21.11
CA ASP A 65 -15.37 7.60 -22.14
C ASP A 65 -16.56 8.20 -22.93
N ASN A 66 -16.63 9.52 -23.02
CA ASN A 66 -17.67 10.23 -23.79
C ASN A 66 -17.71 9.84 -25.27
N ARG A 67 -16.74 9.07 -25.74
CA ARG A 67 -16.62 8.64 -27.14
C ARG A 67 -16.93 7.16 -27.36
N ARG A 68 -17.03 6.36 -26.29
CA ARG A 68 -17.31 4.92 -26.35
C ARG A 68 -18.32 4.56 -25.29
N LEU A 69 -19.33 3.80 -25.68
CA LEU A 69 -20.36 3.27 -24.77
C LEU A 69 -19.86 2.09 -23.92
N GLU A 70 -18.58 1.75 -24.01
CA GLU A 70 -17.97 0.64 -23.27
C GLU A 70 -17.42 1.13 -21.95
N TYR A 71 -17.76 0.42 -20.88
CA TYR A 71 -17.14 0.60 -19.58
C TYR A 71 -15.70 0.08 -19.63
N THR A 72 -14.76 0.96 -19.42
CA THR A 72 -13.34 0.61 -19.37
C THR A 72 -12.88 0.61 -17.94
N ARG A 73 -12.01 -0.34 -17.60
CA ARG A 73 -11.30 -0.40 -16.32
C ARG A 73 -9.84 -0.01 -16.56
N TYR A 74 -9.26 0.71 -15.63
CA TYR A 74 -7.85 1.07 -15.66
C TYR A 74 -7.16 0.59 -14.41
N ALA A 75 -6.03 -0.10 -14.55
CA ALA A 75 -5.11 -0.32 -13.45
C ALA A 75 -4.41 1.00 -13.11
N LEU A 76 -4.48 1.44 -11.86
CA LEU A 76 -3.90 2.71 -11.44
C LEU A 76 -2.48 2.53 -10.96
N VAL A 77 -1.56 3.38 -11.44
CA VAL A 77 -0.20 3.45 -10.95
C VAL A 77 0.05 4.84 -10.38
N THR A 78 0.35 4.89 -9.08
CA THR A 78 0.49 6.13 -8.33
C THR A 78 1.45 5.96 -7.15
N SER A 79 2.09 7.07 -6.75
CA SER A 79 2.82 7.16 -5.48
C SER A 79 1.95 7.73 -4.34
N GLN A 80 0.71 8.10 -4.63
CA GLN A 80 -0.22 8.64 -3.65
C GLN A 80 -0.96 7.51 -2.95
N ASP A 81 -1.27 7.69 -1.67
CA ASP A 81 -2.15 6.77 -0.95
C ASP A 81 -3.61 7.04 -1.35
N LEU A 82 -4.21 6.07 -2.04
CA LEU A 82 -5.59 6.12 -2.47
C LEU A 82 -6.55 5.40 -1.50
N SER A 83 -6.06 4.83 -0.41
CA SER A 83 -6.85 3.97 0.49
C SER A 83 -8.10 4.64 1.04
N ARG A 84 -8.03 5.95 1.29
CA ARG A 84 -9.13 6.75 1.84
C ARG A 84 -10.24 7.07 0.83
N HIS A 85 -9.98 6.86 -0.44
CA HIS A 85 -10.87 7.19 -1.54
C HIS A 85 -11.53 5.97 -2.19
N VAL A 86 -11.27 4.78 -1.63
CA VAL A 86 -11.89 3.53 -2.11
C VAL A 86 -13.40 3.60 -1.94
N GLY A 87 -14.14 3.29 -3.00
CA GLY A 87 -15.61 3.43 -3.06
C GLY A 87 -16.10 4.80 -3.49
N GLU A 88 -15.22 5.78 -3.65
CA GLU A 88 -15.58 7.11 -4.13
C GLU A 88 -15.61 7.17 -5.66
N ARG A 89 -16.47 8.05 -6.18
CA ARG A 89 -16.43 8.46 -7.57
C ARG A 89 -15.42 9.58 -7.75
N VAL A 90 -14.43 9.36 -8.60
CA VAL A 90 -13.31 10.29 -8.75
C VAL A 90 -13.07 10.66 -10.20
N GLU A 91 -12.56 11.87 -10.42
CA GLU A 91 -11.96 12.32 -11.67
C GLU A 91 -10.45 12.17 -11.55
N ILE A 92 -9.84 11.44 -12.47
CA ILE A 92 -8.41 11.25 -12.54
C ILE A 92 -7.88 11.87 -13.82
N LYS A 93 -6.86 12.75 -13.67
CA LYS A 93 -6.05 13.25 -14.77
C LYS A 93 -4.71 12.53 -14.75
N GLY A 94 -4.32 12.00 -15.88
CA GLY A 94 -3.10 11.21 -15.93
C GLY A 94 -2.71 10.82 -17.34
N LYS A 95 -1.81 9.85 -17.41
CA LYS A 95 -1.32 9.30 -18.66
C LYS A 95 -1.75 7.86 -18.80
N ALA A 96 -2.60 7.57 -19.78
CA ALA A 96 -3.08 6.22 -20.06
C ALA A 96 -2.19 5.54 -21.10
N VAL A 97 -1.87 4.29 -20.83
CA VAL A 97 -1.14 3.40 -21.72
C VAL A 97 -2.02 2.20 -22.02
N THR A 98 -2.28 1.96 -23.29
CA THR A 98 -3.12 0.87 -23.78
C THR A 98 -2.32 0.00 -24.74
N ASN A 99 -2.51 -1.33 -24.67
CA ASN A 99 -2.09 -2.31 -25.68
C ASN A 99 -0.71 -2.07 -26.33
N GLY A 100 0.34 -1.98 -25.53
CA GLY A 100 1.71 -1.93 -26.05
C GLY A 100 2.24 -0.54 -26.40
N ASP A 101 1.43 0.51 -26.32
CA ASP A 101 1.81 1.88 -26.71
C ASP A 101 2.72 2.60 -25.69
N GLY A 102 3.18 1.92 -24.67
CA GLY A 102 4.04 2.54 -23.67
C GLY A 102 4.68 1.58 -22.68
N LYS A 103 5.59 2.16 -21.91
CA LYS A 103 6.30 1.49 -20.82
C LYS A 103 6.00 2.19 -19.50
N VAL A 104 5.74 1.38 -18.49
CA VAL A 104 5.59 1.83 -17.11
C VAL A 104 6.84 1.39 -16.35
N SER A 105 7.53 2.32 -15.72
CA SER A 105 8.66 2.05 -14.85
C SER A 105 8.33 2.58 -13.46
N VAL A 106 8.41 1.71 -12.47
CA VAL A 106 8.22 2.03 -11.06
C VAL A 106 9.55 1.80 -10.35
N GLU A 107 10.13 2.84 -9.80
CA GLU A 107 11.32 2.76 -8.96
C GLU A 107 10.93 3.09 -7.52
N SER A 108 11.14 2.16 -6.62
CA SER A 108 10.94 2.36 -5.18
C SER A 108 12.27 2.31 -4.47
N ARG A 109 12.52 3.31 -3.62
CA ARG A 109 13.67 3.36 -2.71
C ARG A 109 13.15 3.41 -1.29
N THR A 110 13.53 2.43 -0.51
CA THR A 110 13.21 2.38 0.92
C THR A 110 14.49 2.56 1.71
N LYS A 111 14.49 3.56 2.59
CA LYS A 111 15.55 3.78 3.57
C LYS A 111 14.99 3.44 4.94
N THR A 112 15.67 2.56 5.64
CA THR A 112 15.35 2.18 7.02
C THR A 112 16.49 2.66 7.91
N GLU A 113 16.17 3.57 8.82
CA GLU A 113 17.07 4.08 9.85
C GLU A 113 16.72 3.38 11.18
N VAL A 114 17.70 2.73 11.76
CA VAL A 114 17.57 2.04 13.05
C VAL A 114 18.56 2.69 14.00
N GLU A 115 18.09 3.08 15.17
CA GLU A 115 18.95 3.68 16.18
C GLU A 115 20.09 2.71 16.54
N ASN A 116 21.33 3.19 16.46
CA ASN A 116 22.57 2.43 16.71
C ASN A 116 22.89 1.28 15.73
N ALA A 117 22.31 1.29 14.53
CA ALA A 117 22.65 0.37 13.46
C ALA A 117 22.95 1.13 12.15
N PRO A 118 23.74 0.56 11.22
CA PRO A 118 23.94 1.20 9.92
C PRO A 118 22.64 1.26 9.14
N ASP A 119 22.42 2.39 8.46
CA ASP A 119 21.29 2.61 7.58
C ASP A 119 21.19 1.52 6.51
N GLN A 120 19.99 1.01 6.30
CA GLN A 120 19.71 0.05 5.23
C GLN A 120 18.95 0.73 4.10
N GLU A 121 19.50 0.67 2.89
CA GLU A 121 18.84 1.17 1.69
C GLU A 121 18.51 0.02 0.76
N SER A 122 17.27 -0.07 0.35
CA SER A 122 16.79 -1.00 -0.67
C SER A 122 16.23 -0.24 -1.85
N LYS A 123 16.66 -0.64 -3.06
CA LYS A 123 16.17 -0.09 -4.32
C LYS A 123 15.55 -1.18 -5.15
N THR A 124 14.27 -1.02 -5.47
CA THR A 124 13.54 -1.93 -6.36
C THR A 124 13.13 -1.16 -7.61
N LYS A 125 13.41 -1.74 -8.77
CA LYS A 125 12.96 -1.22 -10.07
C LYS A 125 12.12 -2.27 -10.75
N SER A 126 10.88 -1.94 -11.07
CA SER A 126 9.99 -2.75 -11.88
C SER A 126 9.70 -2.03 -13.18
N GLU A 127 9.86 -2.72 -14.29
CA GLU A 127 9.50 -2.23 -15.61
C GLU A 127 8.49 -3.19 -16.22
N GLY A 128 7.39 -2.66 -16.71
CA GLY A 128 6.35 -3.40 -17.42
C GLY A 128 5.94 -2.68 -18.69
N THR A 129 5.61 -3.47 -19.71
CA THR A 129 4.84 -2.97 -20.85
C THR A 129 3.35 -3.11 -20.51
N SER A 130 2.50 -2.30 -21.11
CA SER A 130 1.04 -2.39 -20.90
C SER A 130 0.44 -3.77 -21.21
N GLY A 131 1.15 -4.61 -21.97
CA GLY A 131 0.75 -6.00 -22.22
C GLY A 131 1.01 -6.97 -21.05
N ALA A 132 1.74 -6.54 -20.00
CA ALA A 132 1.92 -7.32 -18.78
C ALA A 132 0.75 -7.15 -17.79
N PHE A 133 -0.14 -6.22 -18.07
CA PHE A 133 -1.36 -5.98 -17.29
C PHE A 133 -2.57 -6.36 -18.15
N ASP A 134 -3.50 -7.11 -17.61
CA ASP A 134 -4.76 -7.46 -18.30
C ASP A 134 -5.66 -6.24 -18.56
N LEU A 135 -5.34 -5.12 -17.92
CA LEU A 135 -6.05 -3.85 -18.03
C LEU A 135 -5.13 -2.76 -18.60
N PRO A 136 -5.68 -1.76 -19.30
CA PRO A 136 -4.96 -0.54 -19.61
C PRO A 136 -4.48 0.14 -18.32
N VAL A 137 -3.28 0.71 -18.35
CA VAL A 137 -2.65 1.34 -17.19
C VAL A 137 -2.86 2.85 -17.24
N LEU A 138 -3.22 3.43 -16.10
CA LEU A 138 -3.36 4.87 -15.91
C LEU A 138 -2.43 5.35 -14.81
N GLY A 139 -1.39 6.09 -15.20
CA GLY A 139 -0.56 6.80 -14.24
C GLY A 139 -1.24 8.06 -13.74
N VAL A 140 -1.51 8.10 -12.45
CA VAL A 140 -2.23 9.20 -11.81
C VAL A 140 -1.32 10.40 -11.64
N ARG A 141 -1.71 11.54 -12.19
CA ARG A 141 -1.06 12.84 -11.95
C ARG A 141 -1.81 13.65 -10.90
N SER A 142 -3.12 13.68 -11.02
CA SER A 142 -4.00 14.32 -10.04
C SER A 142 -5.34 13.60 -9.97
N MET A 143 -5.96 13.66 -8.80
CA MET A 143 -7.27 13.09 -8.52
C MET A 143 -8.15 14.13 -7.81
N LYS A 144 -9.43 14.10 -8.13
CA LYS A 144 -10.46 14.91 -7.49
C LYS A 144 -11.65 14.03 -7.19
N THR A 145 -12.10 14.00 -5.94
CA THR A 145 -13.36 13.34 -5.54
C THR A 145 -14.55 14.13 -6.07
N LEU A 146 -15.46 13.45 -6.73
CA LEU A 146 -16.71 13.99 -7.25
C LEU A 146 -17.90 13.60 -6.37
N SER A 147 -17.87 12.41 -5.79
CA SER A 147 -18.88 11.90 -4.85
C SER A 147 -18.23 10.93 -3.86
N SER A 148 -18.72 10.91 -2.64
CA SER A 148 -18.27 10.00 -1.58
C SER A 148 -18.70 8.54 -1.80
N SER A 149 -19.53 8.28 -2.79
CA SER A 149 -19.99 6.93 -3.16
C SER A 149 -20.11 6.78 -4.65
N CYS A 150 -19.92 5.56 -5.11
CA CYS A 150 -20.26 5.14 -6.46
C CYS A 150 -21.77 4.89 -6.59
N PRO A 151 -22.36 5.04 -7.79
CA PRO A 151 -23.76 4.75 -8.02
C PRO A 151 -24.05 3.26 -7.89
#